data_87e50dd6a55b3d9963c970238137b977
#
_entry.id   87e50dd6a55b3d9963c970238137b977
#
_cell.length_a   1.000
_cell.length_b   1.000
_cell.length_c   1.000
_cell.angle_alpha   90.00
_cell.angle_beta   90.00
_cell.angle_gamma   90.00
#
_symmetry.space_group_name_H-M   'P 1'
#
loop_
_entity.id
_entity.type
_entity.pdbx_description
1 polymer ?
#
loop_
_entity_poly.entity_id
_entity_poly.type
_entity_poly.pdbx_seq_one_letter_code
_entity_poly.pdbx_strand_id
1 'polypeptide(L)'
;MSLVIPEIASIHDVGFAADVQQLLDGKTKPVGSLGLLEQLAHRIACILGTDKPVLEAPQMVVFAGDHGLAAQGVSAYPVDVTWQMVENFMAGGAAVSVLARQHGIALNVVDCGVARDFDVREQDPHDKSPKEGEPRLWRRKVAYGTQDCSQGPAMTEQECAMAMRNGMELVKKLPGNALLLGEMGIGNTSTASLLLAKLCGTSVVEVTGMGTGLDAAGVKRKIAVLQQVLEKHKAVTDPLQVLAAMGGLEVATMVGAVLQAAQERRVIVADGFITTAAVLVASRLRPAVLERCVYAHRSGERGHNLMLLELGAQPLLDWQLRLGEGSGAATAWPLLPAACAILREMASFNSAGVATKCD
;
A
#
# COMPACT_ATOMS: atom_id res chain seq x y z
N MET A 1 -18.66 8.80 -16.87
CA MET A 1 -18.45 7.36 -17.17
C MET A 1 -18.57 6.60 -15.87
N SER A 2 -19.27 5.44 -15.87
CA SER A 2 -19.37 4.56 -14.69
C SER A 2 -17.99 4.00 -14.31
N LEU A 3 -17.77 3.77 -13.02
CA LEU A 3 -16.60 3.05 -12.53
C LEU A 3 -16.72 1.57 -12.93
N VAL A 4 -15.73 1.06 -13.65
CA VAL A 4 -15.61 -0.36 -13.94
C VAL A 4 -14.47 -0.92 -13.09
N ILE A 5 -14.81 -1.78 -12.13
CA ILE A 5 -13.83 -2.48 -11.29
C ILE A 5 -13.32 -3.68 -12.09
N PRO A 6 -12.01 -3.80 -12.34
CA PRO A 6 -11.47 -4.86 -13.17
C PRO A 6 -11.72 -6.24 -12.56
N GLU A 7 -11.90 -7.23 -13.41
CA GLU A 7 -11.85 -8.63 -12.99
C GLU A 7 -10.40 -9.05 -12.75
N ILE A 8 -10.17 -9.76 -11.65
CA ILE A 8 -8.84 -10.22 -11.23
C ILE A 8 -8.89 -11.74 -11.17
N ALA A 9 -8.25 -12.37 -12.16
CA ALA A 9 -8.16 -13.83 -12.19
C ALA A 9 -7.32 -14.33 -11.01
N SER A 10 -7.67 -15.47 -10.41
CA SER A 10 -6.81 -16.13 -9.43
C SER A 10 -5.47 -16.51 -10.06
N ILE A 11 -4.41 -16.46 -9.26
CA ILE A 11 -3.08 -16.99 -9.64
C ILE A 11 -2.84 -18.40 -9.09
N HIS A 12 -3.84 -19.00 -8.45
CA HIS A 12 -3.73 -20.35 -7.90
C HIS A 12 -3.64 -21.38 -9.03
N ASP A 13 -2.41 -21.77 -9.32
CA ASP A 13 -2.07 -22.93 -10.13
C ASP A 13 -1.33 -23.92 -9.23
N VAL A 14 -2.04 -24.98 -8.82
CA VAL A 14 -1.52 -25.96 -7.86
C VAL A 14 -0.30 -26.71 -8.43
N GLY A 15 -0.29 -27.00 -9.74
CA GLY A 15 0.83 -27.67 -10.40
C GLY A 15 2.06 -26.77 -10.40
N PHE A 16 1.93 -25.55 -10.90
CA PHE A 16 3.03 -24.58 -10.93
C PHE A 16 3.55 -24.23 -9.51
N ALA A 17 2.67 -24.06 -8.54
CA ALA A 17 3.08 -23.79 -7.16
C ALA A 17 3.88 -24.95 -6.57
N ALA A 18 3.49 -26.20 -6.84
CA ALA A 18 4.23 -27.40 -6.42
C ALA A 18 5.61 -27.49 -7.09
N ASP A 19 5.71 -27.18 -8.38
CA ASP A 19 6.97 -27.16 -9.12
C ASP A 19 7.95 -26.11 -8.53
N VAL A 20 7.47 -24.90 -8.24
CA VAL A 20 8.27 -23.85 -7.59
C VAL A 20 8.73 -24.28 -6.21
N GLN A 21 7.87 -24.94 -5.42
CA GLN A 21 8.24 -25.45 -4.10
C GLN A 21 9.33 -26.53 -4.23
N GLN A 22 9.19 -27.44 -5.17
CA GLN A 22 10.20 -28.48 -5.42
C GLN A 22 11.56 -27.88 -5.81
N LEU A 23 11.58 -26.80 -6.62
CA LEU A 23 12.81 -26.09 -6.94
C LEU A 23 13.47 -25.47 -5.70
N LEU A 24 12.70 -24.88 -4.79
CA LEU A 24 13.20 -24.32 -3.53
C LEU A 24 13.73 -25.40 -2.59
N ASP A 25 13.03 -26.51 -2.48
CA ASP A 25 13.42 -27.63 -1.62
C ASP A 25 14.69 -28.33 -2.09
N GLY A 26 14.90 -28.36 -3.43
CA GLY A 26 16.09 -28.93 -4.05
C GLY A 26 17.36 -28.08 -3.98
N LYS A 27 17.31 -26.84 -3.44
CA LYS A 27 18.49 -25.97 -3.26
C LYS A 27 19.44 -26.55 -2.20
N THR A 28 20.73 -26.19 -2.27
CA THR A 28 21.80 -26.66 -1.37
C THR A 28 21.65 -26.14 0.06
N LYS A 29 20.54 -26.44 0.69
CA LYS A 29 20.14 -26.02 2.04
C LYS A 29 19.18 -27.03 2.67
N PRO A 30 19.05 -27.11 3.99
CA PRO A 30 17.94 -27.81 4.61
C PRO A 30 16.59 -27.24 4.14
N VAL A 31 15.60 -28.09 3.92
CA VAL A 31 14.25 -27.67 3.52
C VAL A 31 13.68 -26.66 4.54
N GLY A 32 13.17 -25.55 4.05
CA GLY A 32 12.57 -24.51 4.88
C GLY A 32 13.55 -23.62 5.67
N SER A 33 14.87 -23.83 5.56
CA SER A 33 15.86 -23.14 6.41
C SER A 33 16.01 -21.64 6.17
N LEU A 34 15.56 -21.12 5.04
CA LEU A 34 15.50 -19.67 4.77
C LEU A 34 14.17 -19.03 5.16
N GLY A 35 13.22 -19.83 5.70
CA GLY A 35 11.98 -19.33 6.32
C GLY A 35 11.15 -18.44 5.39
N LEU A 36 10.84 -17.21 5.83
CA LEU A 36 10.01 -16.28 5.08
C LEU A 36 10.59 -15.90 3.71
N LEU A 37 11.89 -15.98 3.51
CA LEU A 37 12.52 -15.65 2.23
C LEU A 37 12.15 -16.66 1.14
N GLU A 38 12.00 -17.96 1.50
CA GLU A 38 11.50 -18.98 0.59
C GLU A 38 10.04 -18.78 0.23
N GLN A 39 9.22 -18.46 1.23
CA GLN A 39 7.80 -18.16 1.02
C GLN A 39 7.63 -16.92 0.12
N LEU A 40 8.46 -15.91 0.30
CA LEU A 40 8.47 -14.72 -0.53
C LEU A 40 8.87 -15.04 -1.97
N ALA A 41 9.92 -15.83 -2.17
CA ALA A 41 10.36 -16.30 -3.50
C ALA A 41 9.24 -17.07 -4.20
N HIS A 42 8.63 -18.05 -3.52
CA HIS A 42 7.49 -18.82 -4.00
C HIS A 42 6.33 -17.92 -4.41
N ARG A 43 5.93 -16.99 -3.53
CA ARG A 43 4.83 -16.07 -3.76
C ARG A 43 5.08 -15.19 -4.99
N ILE A 44 6.28 -14.58 -5.11
CA ILE A 44 6.63 -13.74 -6.27
C ILE A 44 6.62 -14.56 -7.56
N ALA A 45 7.16 -15.78 -7.54
CA ALA A 45 7.12 -16.68 -8.68
C ALA A 45 5.68 -16.98 -9.14
N CYS A 46 4.78 -17.28 -8.21
CA CYS A 46 3.35 -17.48 -8.49
C CYS A 46 2.67 -16.22 -9.02
N ILE A 47 2.97 -15.03 -8.46
CA ILE A 47 2.43 -13.76 -8.95
C ILE A 47 2.86 -13.54 -10.40
N LEU A 48 4.14 -13.67 -10.70
CA LEU A 48 4.68 -13.41 -12.03
C LEU A 48 4.46 -14.57 -13.02
N GLY A 49 4.10 -15.77 -12.52
CA GLY A 49 3.85 -16.96 -13.34
C GLY A 49 5.11 -17.52 -13.99
N THR A 50 6.25 -17.44 -13.28
CA THR A 50 7.54 -17.92 -13.77
C THR A 50 8.39 -18.48 -12.63
N ASP A 51 9.12 -19.57 -12.90
CA ASP A 51 10.10 -20.17 -11.99
C ASP A 51 11.43 -19.40 -11.95
N LYS A 52 11.56 -18.38 -12.81
CA LYS A 52 12.72 -17.47 -12.89
C LYS A 52 12.29 -16.01 -12.68
N PRO A 53 11.69 -15.67 -11.53
CA PRO A 53 11.15 -14.34 -11.31
C PRO A 53 12.25 -13.27 -11.31
N VAL A 54 11.99 -12.17 -12.03
CA VAL A 54 12.79 -10.95 -12.01
C VAL A 54 11.87 -9.77 -11.71
N LEU A 55 12.25 -8.95 -10.76
CA LEU A 55 11.55 -7.70 -10.46
C LEU A 55 12.20 -6.57 -11.24
N GLU A 56 11.41 -5.91 -12.08
CA GLU A 56 11.88 -4.88 -13.01
C GLU A 56 11.22 -3.55 -12.74
N ALA A 57 11.99 -2.47 -12.87
CA ALA A 57 11.54 -1.08 -12.78
C ALA A 57 10.56 -0.83 -11.61
N PRO A 58 10.96 -1.07 -10.34
CA PRO A 58 10.08 -0.91 -9.19
C PRO A 58 9.57 0.53 -9.07
N GLN A 59 8.27 0.67 -8.82
CA GLN A 59 7.60 1.97 -8.70
C GLN A 59 7.10 2.18 -7.27
N MET A 60 7.68 3.13 -6.55
CA MET A 60 7.11 3.67 -5.32
C MET A 60 6.11 4.74 -5.69
N VAL A 61 4.89 4.65 -5.17
CA VAL A 61 3.85 5.65 -5.39
C VAL A 61 3.35 6.15 -4.04
N VAL A 62 3.61 7.44 -3.75
CA VAL A 62 3.12 8.13 -2.56
C VAL A 62 1.86 8.90 -2.94
N PHE A 63 0.71 8.46 -2.45
CA PHE A 63 -0.58 9.08 -2.68
C PHE A 63 -0.82 10.16 -1.60
N ALA A 64 -1.07 11.41 -2.01
CA ALA A 64 -1.23 12.52 -1.09
C ALA A 64 -2.63 13.13 -1.15
N GLY A 65 -3.24 13.40 0.02
CA GLY A 65 -4.56 14.02 0.11
C GLY A 65 -4.87 14.52 1.52
N ASP A 66 -5.65 15.59 1.61
CA ASP A 66 -6.09 16.17 2.86
C ASP A 66 -7.46 15.65 3.30
N HIS A 67 -7.67 15.64 4.61
CA HIS A 67 -8.88 15.13 5.26
C HIS A 67 -9.62 16.21 6.01
N GLY A 68 -10.88 16.49 5.65
CA GLY A 68 -11.73 17.43 6.39
C GLY A 68 -11.94 17.05 7.86
N LEU A 69 -11.89 15.74 8.17
CA LEU A 69 -11.96 15.26 9.55
C LEU A 69 -10.82 15.79 10.44
N ALA A 70 -9.69 16.21 9.86
CA ALA A 70 -8.56 16.77 10.61
C ALA A 70 -8.96 18.01 11.42
N ALA A 71 -9.99 18.78 10.98
CA ALA A 71 -10.55 19.91 11.71
C ALA A 71 -11.13 19.55 13.09
N GLN A 72 -11.44 18.25 13.33
CA GLN A 72 -11.93 17.73 14.61
C GLN A 72 -10.80 17.46 15.63
N GLY A 73 -9.56 17.86 15.34
CA GLY A 73 -8.41 17.66 16.24
C GLY A 73 -7.99 16.20 16.41
N VAL A 74 -8.14 15.40 15.37
CA VAL A 74 -7.76 13.96 15.34
C VAL A 74 -6.29 13.73 14.99
N SER A 75 -5.51 14.79 14.78
CA SER A 75 -4.07 14.75 14.51
C SER A 75 -3.33 15.76 15.39
N ALA A 76 -2.07 15.46 15.70
CA ALA A 76 -1.17 16.37 16.43
C ALA A 76 -0.55 17.45 15.53
N TYR A 77 -0.53 17.22 14.21
CA TYR A 77 0.05 18.15 13.23
C TYR A 77 -1.03 18.94 12.50
N PRO A 78 -0.73 20.19 12.09
CA PRO A 78 -1.63 20.97 11.23
C PRO A 78 -1.70 20.36 9.82
N VAL A 79 -2.81 20.60 9.13
CA VAL A 79 -3.06 20.07 7.78
C VAL A 79 -2.02 20.53 6.76
N ASP A 80 -1.42 21.70 6.95
CA ASP A 80 -0.37 22.23 6.07
C ASP A 80 0.83 21.30 5.92
N VAL A 81 1.06 20.39 6.87
CA VAL A 81 2.16 19.42 6.79
C VAL A 81 1.98 18.50 5.57
N THR A 82 0.77 18.24 5.11
CA THR A 82 0.52 17.41 3.92
C THR A 82 1.23 18.00 2.69
N TRP A 83 0.96 19.27 2.36
CA TRP A 83 1.57 19.88 1.17
C TRP A 83 3.07 20.10 1.35
N GLN A 84 3.53 20.45 2.56
CA GLN A 84 4.96 20.60 2.87
C GLN A 84 5.72 19.31 2.65
N MET A 85 5.12 18.17 3.02
CA MET A 85 5.73 16.87 2.77
C MET A 85 5.73 16.49 1.29
N VAL A 86 4.71 16.86 0.51
CA VAL A 86 4.75 16.68 -0.96
C VAL A 86 5.94 17.43 -1.56
N GLU A 87 6.16 18.68 -1.16
CA GLU A 87 7.34 19.46 -1.61
C GLU A 87 8.65 18.80 -1.16
N ASN A 88 8.70 18.27 0.07
CA ASN A 88 9.87 17.57 0.60
C ASN A 88 10.16 16.25 -0.16
N PHE A 89 9.12 15.50 -0.54
CA PHE A 89 9.29 14.32 -1.42
C PHE A 89 9.90 14.71 -2.76
N MET A 90 9.39 15.77 -3.37
CA MET A 90 9.89 16.26 -4.65
C MET A 90 11.32 16.82 -4.55
N ALA A 91 11.68 17.44 -3.42
CA ALA A 91 13.04 17.90 -3.13
C ALA A 91 14.01 16.75 -2.79
N GLY A 92 13.52 15.52 -2.61
CA GLY A 92 14.36 14.36 -2.30
C GLY A 92 14.82 14.25 -0.84
N GLY A 93 14.22 15.03 0.07
CA GLY A 93 14.62 15.13 1.48
C GLY A 93 13.93 14.17 2.44
N ALA A 94 12.81 13.56 2.05
CA ALA A 94 12.05 12.65 2.88
C ALA A 94 12.72 11.27 2.99
N ALA A 95 12.37 10.50 4.03
CA ALA A 95 12.90 9.16 4.25
C ALA A 95 12.67 8.24 3.04
N VAL A 96 11.44 8.23 2.49
CA VAL A 96 11.11 7.44 1.30
C VAL A 96 11.94 7.87 0.08
N SER A 97 12.22 9.16 -0.09
CA SER A 97 13.04 9.67 -1.18
C SER A 97 14.49 9.18 -1.09
N VAL A 98 15.04 9.17 0.15
CA VAL A 98 16.39 8.64 0.42
C VAL A 98 16.46 7.15 0.14
N LEU A 99 15.50 6.37 0.66
CA LEU A 99 15.46 4.92 0.50
C LEU A 99 15.19 4.51 -0.96
N ALA A 100 14.26 5.20 -1.65
CA ALA A 100 13.99 4.94 -3.05
C ALA A 100 15.23 5.14 -3.92
N ARG A 101 15.95 6.24 -3.72
CA ARG A 101 17.22 6.53 -4.41
C ARG A 101 18.31 5.50 -4.08
N GLN A 102 18.40 5.08 -2.80
CA GLN A 102 19.36 4.06 -2.35
C GLN A 102 19.13 2.71 -3.04
N HIS A 103 17.89 2.37 -3.33
CA HIS A 103 17.50 1.05 -3.85
C HIS A 103 17.11 1.05 -5.32
N GLY A 104 17.30 2.15 -6.05
CA GLY A 104 16.95 2.24 -7.47
C GLY A 104 15.44 2.14 -7.74
N ILE A 105 14.61 2.57 -6.79
CA ILE A 105 13.15 2.59 -6.91
C ILE A 105 12.72 3.95 -7.48
N ALA A 106 11.94 3.95 -8.56
CA ALA A 106 11.38 5.19 -9.11
C ALA A 106 10.32 5.75 -8.16
N LEU A 107 10.49 7.00 -7.71
CA LEU A 107 9.56 7.67 -6.80
C LEU A 107 8.55 8.50 -7.57
N ASN A 108 7.26 8.18 -7.37
CA ASN A 108 6.12 8.90 -7.92
C ASN A 108 5.30 9.48 -6.76
N VAL A 109 4.99 10.75 -6.80
CA VAL A 109 4.11 11.43 -5.86
C VAL A 109 2.82 11.79 -6.57
N VAL A 110 1.67 11.50 -5.99
CA VAL A 110 0.37 11.72 -6.61
C VAL A 110 -0.43 12.69 -5.76
N ASP A 111 -0.70 13.86 -6.30
CA ASP A 111 -1.67 14.77 -5.72
C ASP A 111 -3.09 14.26 -6.02
N CYS A 112 -3.70 13.58 -5.05
CA CYS A 112 -5.06 13.04 -5.12
C CYS A 112 -6.11 14.05 -4.64
N GLY A 113 -5.69 14.98 -3.77
CA GLY A 113 -6.58 15.94 -3.14
C GLY A 113 -5.92 16.74 -2.03
N VAL A 114 -4.72 17.23 -2.26
CA VAL A 114 -4.07 18.17 -1.35
C VAL A 114 -4.74 19.53 -1.46
N ALA A 115 -4.99 20.20 -0.33
CA ALA A 115 -5.72 21.49 -0.28
C ALA A 115 -4.90 22.68 -0.79
N ARG A 116 -3.87 22.43 -1.57
CA ARG A 116 -3.00 23.42 -2.20
C ARG A 116 -2.59 22.95 -3.60
N ASP A 117 -2.42 23.89 -4.53
CA ASP A 117 -1.84 23.62 -5.83
C ASP A 117 -0.30 23.68 -5.78
N PHE A 118 0.34 22.90 -6.63
CA PHE A 118 1.79 22.85 -6.76
C PHE A 118 2.22 23.50 -8.09
N ASP A 119 3.20 24.41 -8.02
CA ASP A 119 3.74 25.10 -9.20
C ASP A 119 4.69 24.23 -10.04
N VAL A 120 4.95 23.00 -9.60
CA VAL A 120 5.78 22.06 -10.34
C VAL A 120 5.05 21.68 -11.63
N ARG A 121 5.70 21.86 -12.78
CA ARG A 121 5.14 21.41 -14.06
C ARG A 121 4.94 19.90 -14.01
N GLU A 122 3.74 19.44 -14.39
CA GLU A 122 3.52 18.01 -14.65
C GLU A 122 4.51 17.62 -15.76
N GLN A 123 5.41 16.71 -15.44
CA GLN A 123 6.34 16.21 -16.45
C GLN A 123 5.54 15.43 -17.47
N ASP A 124 5.60 15.85 -18.75
CA ASP A 124 4.96 15.16 -19.85
C ASP A 124 5.37 13.68 -19.81
N PRO A 125 4.42 12.73 -19.84
CA PRO A 125 4.76 11.31 -19.94
C PRO A 125 5.60 10.98 -21.20
N HIS A 126 5.62 11.87 -22.19
CA HIS A 126 6.45 11.78 -23.39
C HIS A 126 7.73 12.63 -23.31
N ASP A 127 7.89 13.46 -22.27
CA ASP A 127 9.13 14.16 -22.05
C ASP A 127 10.17 13.14 -21.56
N LYS A 128 11.37 13.24 -22.18
CA LYS A 128 12.49 12.35 -21.84
C LYS A 128 12.63 12.31 -20.34
N SER A 129 12.51 11.12 -19.78
CA SER A 129 12.53 10.73 -18.38
C SER A 129 13.13 11.76 -17.43
N PRO A 130 12.52 12.05 -16.26
CA PRO A 130 13.25 12.76 -15.20
C PRO A 130 14.65 12.13 -15.11
N LYS A 131 15.66 12.89 -14.84
CA LYS A 131 17.00 12.34 -14.66
C LYS A 131 16.86 11.15 -13.75
N GLU A 132 17.53 10.06 -14.09
CA GLU A 132 17.41 8.81 -13.36
C GLU A 132 17.49 9.08 -11.85
N GLY A 133 16.43 8.72 -11.09
CA GLY A 133 16.36 8.98 -9.65
C GLY A 133 15.65 10.28 -9.21
N GLU A 134 15.17 11.14 -10.12
CA GLU A 134 14.36 12.31 -9.74
C GLU A 134 12.89 11.90 -9.49
N PRO A 135 12.24 12.39 -8.39
CA PRO A 135 10.82 12.15 -8.13
C PRO A 135 9.93 12.77 -9.21
N ARG A 136 8.82 12.11 -9.50
CA ARG A 136 7.80 12.61 -10.44
C ARG A 136 6.53 13.00 -9.69
N LEU A 137 5.97 14.19 -9.96
CA LEU A 137 4.65 14.62 -9.47
C LEU A 137 3.57 14.32 -10.53
N TRP A 138 2.53 13.60 -10.09
CA TRP A 138 1.33 13.32 -10.87
C TRP A 138 0.15 14.13 -10.33
N ARG A 139 -0.42 15.01 -11.16
CA ARG A 139 -1.61 15.79 -10.79
C ARG A 139 -2.85 14.96 -11.09
N ARG A 140 -3.46 14.45 -10.05
CA ARG A 140 -4.69 13.63 -10.11
C ARG A 140 -5.72 14.10 -9.09
N LYS A 141 -5.63 15.38 -8.74
CA LYS A 141 -6.51 16.05 -7.77
C LYS A 141 -7.98 15.89 -8.17
N VAL A 142 -8.79 15.37 -7.26
CA VAL A 142 -10.25 15.24 -7.39
C VAL A 142 -10.94 16.43 -6.75
N ALA A 143 -10.50 16.79 -5.54
CA ALA A 143 -10.98 17.94 -4.77
C ALA A 143 -9.84 18.47 -3.89
N TYR A 144 -10.03 19.63 -3.25
CA TYR A 144 -9.08 20.21 -2.30
C TYR A 144 -9.30 19.64 -0.89
N GLY A 145 -9.04 18.34 -0.73
CA GLY A 145 -9.32 17.55 0.47
C GLY A 145 -10.71 16.94 0.47
N THR A 146 -10.94 16.01 1.41
CA THR A 146 -12.29 15.48 1.65
C THR A 146 -13.13 16.44 2.47
N GLN A 147 -14.44 16.20 2.50
CA GLN A 147 -15.31 16.80 3.50
C GLN A 147 -15.08 16.17 4.88
N ASP A 148 -15.57 16.82 5.93
CA ASP A 148 -15.57 16.26 7.27
C ASP A 148 -16.60 15.13 7.39
N CYS A 149 -16.13 13.89 7.48
CA CYS A 149 -17.00 12.73 7.55
C CYS A 149 -17.81 12.63 8.85
N SER A 150 -17.54 13.45 9.85
CA SER A 150 -18.40 13.60 11.04
C SER A 150 -19.69 14.39 10.74
N GLN A 151 -19.71 15.16 9.65
CA GLN A 151 -20.85 15.98 9.24
C GLN A 151 -21.65 15.38 8.08
N GLY A 152 -20.99 14.63 7.18
CA GLY A 152 -21.58 14.00 6.02
C GLY A 152 -20.60 13.00 5.41
N PRO A 153 -20.82 12.46 4.20
CA PRO A 153 -19.83 11.64 3.51
C PRO A 153 -18.51 12.41 3.29
N ALA A 154 -17.36 11.73 3.42
CA ALA A 154 -16.04 12.29 3.16
C ALA A 154 -15.89 12.78 1.71
N MET A 155 -16.50 12.05 0.78
CA MET A 155 -16.54 12.37 -0.65
C MET A 155 -17.85 11.86 -1.25
N THR A 156 -18.27 12.42 -2.36
CA THR A 156 -19.37 11.88 -3.16
C THR A 156 -18.96 10.56 -3.82
N GLU A 157 -19.94 9.73 -4.19
CA GLU A 157 -19.67 8.50 -4.97
C GLU A 157 -18.97 8.80 -6.30
N GLN A 158 -19.23 9.97 -6.89
CA GLN A 158 -18.58 10.40 -8.13
C GLN A 158 -17.10 10.74 -7.92
N GLU A 159 -16.78 11.45 -6.84
CA GLU A 159 -15.38 11.75 -6.46
C GLU A 159 -14.62 10.48 -6.11
N CYS A 160 -15.21 9.56 -5.33
CA CYS A 160 -14.64 8.26 -5.02
C CYS A 160 -14.34 7.48 -6.30
N ALA A 161 -15.32 7.38 -7.21
CA ALA A 161 -15.15 6.70 -8.48
C ALA A 161 -14.08 7.38 -9.38
N MET A 162 -13.96 8.71 -9.34
CA MET A 162 -12.94 9.46 -10.07
C MET A 162 -11.54 9.18 -9.49
N ALA A 163 -11.39 9.22 -8.16
CA ALA A 163 -10.15 8.89 -7.47
C ALA A 163 -9.67 7.47 -7.82
N MET A 164 -10.54 6.48 -7.75
CA MET A 164 -10.20 5.11 -8.13
C MET A 164 -9.77 4.99 -9.60
N ARG A 165 -10.49 5.65 -10.53
CA ARG A 165 -10.06 5.68 -11.94
C ARG A 165 -8.69 6.31 -12.12
N ASN A 166 -8.40 7.41 -11.43
CA ASN A 166 -7.09 8.06 -11.46
C ASN A 166 -5.98 7.10 -11.03
N GLY A 167 -6.21 6.29 -10.00
CA GLY A 167 -5.27 5.25 -9.56
C GLY A 167 -5.05 4.15 -10.61
N MET A 168 -6.13 3.66 -11.22
CA MET A 168 -6.05 2.67 -12.30
C MET A 168 -5.27 3.22 -13.52
N GLU A 169 -5.60 4.43 -13.95
CA GLU A 169 -4.95 5.06 -15.11
C GLU A 169 -3.47 5.37 -14.83
N LEU A 170 -3.12 5.69 -13.59
CA LEU A 170 -1.74 5.86 -13.18
C LEU A 170 -0.95 4.57 -13.37
N VAL A 171 -1.43 3.46 -12.82
CA VAL A 171 -0.72 2.17 -12.88
C VAL A 171 -0.49 1.73 -14.33
N LYS A 172 -1.47 1.89 -15.22
CA LYS A 172 -1.32 1.59 -16.66
C LYS A 172 -0.17 2.36 -17.34
N LYS A 173 0.21 3.53 -16.79
CA LYS A 173 1.29 4.36 -17.33
C LYS A 173 2.65 4.07 -16.71
N LEU A 174 2.67 3.41 -15.55
CA LEU A 174 3.91 3.09 -14.85
C LEU A 174 4.53 1.82 -15.44
N PRO A 175 5.86 1.82 -15.68
CA PRO A 175 6.56 0.63 -16.13
C PRO A 175 6.75 -0.40 -15.01
N GLY A 176 7.27 -1.57 -15.37
CA GLY A 176 7.71 -2.59 -14.42
C GLY A 176 6.60 -3.47 -13.87
N ASN A 177 6.97 -4.36 -12.97
CA ASN A 177 6.12 -5.40 -12.43
C ASN A 177 6.01 -5.40 -10.89
N ALA A 178 6.48 -4.33 -10.24
CA ALA A 178 6.38 -4.13 -8.80
C ALA A 178 5.86 -2.72 -8.47
N LEU A 179 4.79 -2.65 -7.66
CA LEU A 179 4.17 -1.43 -7.15
C LEU A 179 4.33 -1.38 -5.65
N LEU A 180 5.08 -0.40 -5.14
CA LEU A 180 5.22 -0.13 -3.72
C LEU A 180 4.27 1.02 -3.35
N LEU A 181 3.52 0.85 -2.27
CA LEU A 181 2.51 1.82 -1.83
C LEU A 181 3.05 2.68 -0.71
N GLY A 182 2.89 3.99 -0.85
CA GLY A 182 3.12 4.99 0.18
C GLY A 182 1.94 5.96 0.24
N GLU A 183 1.88 6.78 1.26
CA GLU A 183 0.78 7.73 1.46
C GLU A 183 1.24 8.97 2.22
N MET A 184 0.48 10.05 2.10
CA MET A 184 0.63 11.27 2.88
C MET A 184 -0.71 11.98 3.05
N GLY A 185 -1.13 12.18 4.30
CA GLY A 185 -2.35 12.92 4.59
C GLY A 185 -2.55 13.09 6.09
N ILE A 186 -2.53 14.33 6.56
CA ILE A 186 -2.79 14.60 7.98
C ILE A 186 -4.21 14.17 8.35
N GLY A 187 -4.33 13.24 9.30
CA GLY A 187 -5.60 12.65 9.73
C GLY A 187 -5.93 11.27 9.13
N ASN A 188 -5.19 10.79 8.15
CA ASN A 188 -5.47 9.53 7.42
C ASN A 188 -5.44 8.26 8.29
N THR A 189 -4.72 8.25 9.42
CA THR A 189 -4.81 7.16 10.42
C THR A 189 -6.22 7.02 11.00
N SER A 190 -6.99 8.11 11.07
CA SER A 190 -8.41 8.08 11.46
C SER A 190 -9.24 7.36 10.41
N THR A 191 -9.02 7.69 9.14
CA THR A 191 -9.64 7.02 7.99
C THR A 191 -9.35 5.51 7.98
N ALA A 192 -8.09 5.12 8.17
CA ALA A 192 -7.71 3.71 8.22
C ALA A 192 -8.40 2.97 9.39
N SER A 193 -8.50 3.62 10.57
CA SER A 193 -9.23 3.06 11.73
C SER A 193 -10.73 2.91 11.45
N LEU A 194 -11.36 3.89 10.78
CA LEU A 194 -12.77 3.82 10.40
C LEU A 194 -13.04 2.71 9.40
N LEU A 195 -12.21 2.60 8.37
CA LEU A 195 -12.34 1.54 7.34
C LEU A 195 -12.18 0.15 7.96
N LEU A 196 -11.17 -0.04 8.82
CA LEU A 196 -10.98 -1.32 9.53
C LEU A 196 -12.18 -1.65 10.42
N ALA A 197 -12.58 -0.70 11.27
CA ALA A 197 -13.71 -0.91 12.18
C ALA A 197 -14.99 -1.24 11.43
N LYS A 198 -15.29 -0.53 10.34
CA LYS A 198 -16.52 -0.70 9.57
C LYS A 198 -16.54 -1.99 8.74
N LEU A 199 -15.46 -2.31 8.04
CA LEU A 199 -15.41 -3.45 7.12
C LEU A 199 -15.16 -4.79 7.81
N CYS A 200 -14.61 -4.77 9.04
CA CYS A 200 -14.31 -5.98 9.81
C CYS A 200 -15.16 -6.12 11.07
N GLY A 201 -16.03 -5.15 11.38
CA GLY A 201 -16.87 -5.19 12.59
C GLY A 201 -16.08 -5.05 13.90
N THR A 202 -14.86 -4.50 13.84
CA THR A 202 -13.98 -4.34 15.00
C THR A 202 -14.31 -3.04 15.76
N SER A 203 -14.08 -3.04 17.08
CA SER A 203 -14.25 -1.82 17.87
C SER A 203 -13.25 -0.74 17.46
N VAL A 204 -13.74 0.46 17.15
CA VAL A 204 -12.88 1.62 16.83
C VAL A 204 -11.95 1.98 18.01
N VAL A 205 -12.33 1.65 19.24
CA VAL A 205 -11.48 1.85 20.43
C VAL A 205 -10.23 0.98 20.39
N GLU A 206 -10.35 -0.24 19.87
CA GLU A 206 -9.24 -1.19 19.76
C GLU A 206 -8.28 -0.84 18.62
N VAL A 207 -8.79 -0.28 17.54
CA VAL A 207 -8.01 -0.01 16.32
C VAL A 207 -7.46 1.41 16.23
N THR A 208 -7.85 2.32 17.13
CA THR A 208 -7.38 3.70 17.12
C THR A 208 -6.11 3.85 17.95
N GLY A 209 -5.04 4.32 17.30
CA GLY A 209 -3.74 4.61 17.90
C GLY A 209 -3.46 6.11 18.05
N MET A 210 -2.23 6.41 18.49
CA MET A 210 -1.74 7.78 18.68
C MET A 210 -1.52 8.52 17.34
N GLY A 211 -1.52 7.81 16.22
CA GLY A 211 -1.17 8.39 14.94
C GLY A 211 0.21 9.06 14.97
N THR A 212 0.27 10.28 14.50
CA THR A 212 1.49 11.08 14.45
C THR A 212 2.02 11.57 15.82
N GLY A 213 1.41 11.15 16.93
CA GLY A 213 1.93 11.48 18.27
C GLY A 213 0.95 12.19 19.20
N LEU A 214 -0.35 11.92 19.08
CA LEU A 214 -1.34 12.42 20.05
C LEU A 214 -1.03 11.90 21.47
N ASP A 215 -1.24 12.76 22.46
CA ASP A 215 -1.25 12.36 23.86
C ASP A 215 -2.51 11.54 24.21
N ALA A 216 -2.59 11.03 25.44
CA ALA A 216 -3.74 10.23 25.88
C ALA A 216 -5.09 10.96 25.77
N ALA A 217 -5.12 12.28 26.02
CA ALA A 217 -6.32 13.10 25.90
C ALA A 217 -6.71 13.26 24.41
N GLY A 218 -5.74 13.45 23.52
CA GLY A 218 -5.94 13.52 22.08
C GLY A 218 -6.46 12.20 21.51
N VAL A 219 -5.91 11.06 21.93
CA VAL A 219 -6.41 9.73 21.53
C VAL A 219 -7.85 9.53 21.98
N LYS A 220 -8.21 9.94 23.21
CA LYS A 220 -9.58 9.85 23.69
C LYS A 220 -10.55 10.71 22.88
N ARG A 221 -10.16 11.95 22.52
CA ARG A 221 -10.95 12.81 21.61
C ARG A 221 -11.10 12.15 20.23
N LYS A 222 -10.01 11.68 19.66
CA LYS A 222 -10.01 10.98 18.37
C LYS A 222 -11.00 9.81 18.38
N ILE A 223 -10.95 8.93 19.38
CA ILE A 223 -11.89 7.80 19.53
C ILE A 223 -13.35 8.29 19.56
N ALA A 224 -13.65 9.34 20.34
CA ALA A 224 -15.01 9.88 20.44
C ALA A 224 -15.51 10.40 19.07
N VAL A 225 -14.67 11.12 18.33
CA VAL A 225 -14.99 11.59 16.98
C VAL A 225 -15.24 10.41 16.03
N LEU A 226 -14.38 9.37 16.04
CA LEU A 226 -14.54 8.21 15.17
C LEU A 226 -15.80 7.40 15.51
N GLN A 227 -16.20 7.32 16.78
CA GLN A 227 -17.46 6.70 17.19
C GLN A 227 -18.67 7.46 16.62
N GLN A 228 -18.64 8.80 16.63
CA GLN A 228 -19.69 9.63 16.02
C GLN A 228 -19.78 9.40 14.51
N VAL A 229 -18.64 9.30 13.81
CA VAL A 229 -18.60 8.99 12.39
C VAL A 229 -19.23 7.63 12.10
N LEU A 230 -18.86 6.58 12.85
CA LEU A 230 -19.43 5.24 12.66
C LEU A 230 -20.94 5.20 12.92
N GLU A 231 -21.43 5.88 13.94
CA GLU A 231 -22.86 5.98 14.21
C GLU A 231 -23.61 6.72 13.10
N LYS A 232 -23.05 7.85 12.63
CA LYS A 232 -23.62 8.62 11.52
C LYS A 232 -23.75 7.80 10.24
N HIS A 233 -22.75 6.97 9.94
CA HIS A 233 -22.70 6.15 8.73
C HIS A 233 -23.04 4.66 8.98
N LYS A 234 -23.80 4.37 10.06
CA LYS A 234 -24.08 2.99 10.46
C LYS A 234 -24.84 2.17 9.39
N ALA A 235 -25.67 2.82 8.59
CA ALA A 235 -26.46 2.17 7.53
C ALA A 235 -25.62 1.83 6.27
N VAL A 236 -24.44 2.42 6.12
CA VAL A 236 -23.55 2.18 4.96
C VAL A 236 -22.81 0.87 5.16
N THR A 237 -22.97 -0.10 4.26
CA THR A 237 -22.35 -1.44 4.36
C THR A 237 -21.61 -1.88 3.11
N ASP A 238 -21.96 -1.34 1.94
CA ASP A 238 -21.25 -1.62 0.71
C ASP A 238 -19.82 -1.06 0.76
N PRO A 239 -18.78 -1.84 0.42
CA PRO A 239 -17.38 -1.40 0.54
C PRO A 239 -17.04 -0.12 -0.21
N LEU A 240 -17.63 0.11 -1.39
CA LEU A 240 -17.42 1.32 -2.18
C LEU A 240 -18.08 2.53 -1.50
N GLN A 241 -19.29 2.35 -0.98
CA GLN A 241 -19.98 3.38 -0.23
C GLN A 241 -19.30 3.67 1.12
N VAL A 242 -18.75 2.65 1.79
CA VAL A 242 -17.92 2.83 3.01
C VAL A 242 -16.70 3.67 2.69
N LEU A 243 -16.01 3.41 1.58
CA LEU A 243 -14.88 4.19 1.12
C LEU A 243 -15.29 5.66 0.84
N ALA A 244 -16.41 5.89 0.17
CA ALA A 244 -16.91 7.24 -0.08
C ALA A 244 -17.32 7.97 1.21
N ALA A 245 -17.96 7.28 2.15
CA ALA A 245 -18.49 7.89 3.37
C ALA A 245 -17.39 8.30 4.36
N MET A 246 -16.32 7.51 4.51
CA MET A 246 -15.32 7.72 5.56
C MET A 246 -13.87 7.44 5.12
N GLY A 247 -13.64 7.34 3.81
CA GLY A 247 -12.31 7.19 3.21
C GLY A 247 -11.55 8.51 3.06
N GLY A 248 -10.51 8.48 2.21
CA GLY A 248 -9.72 9.61 1.76
C GLY A 248 -9.55 9.58 0.25
N LEU A 249 -9.29 10.71 -0.39
CA LEU A 249 -9.06 10.77 -1.84
C LEU A 249 -7.82 9.99 -2.24
N GLU A 250 -6.77 10.05 -1.41
CA GLU A 250 -5.53 9.28 -1.58
C GLU A 250 -5.78 7.78 -1.38
N VAL A 251 -6.60 7.40 -0.37
CA VAL A 251 -6.96 6.01 -0.13
C VAL A 251 -7.79 5.45 -1.30
N ALA A 252 -8.77 6.21 -1.79
CA ALA A 252 -9.59 5.79 -2.93
C ALA A 252 -8.76 5.66 -4.22
N THR A 253 -7.80 6.58 -4.45
CA THR A 253 -6.86 6.49 -5.58
C THR A 253 -5.98 5.26 -5.44
N MET A 254 -5.49 4.97 -4.23
CA MET A 254 -4.69 3.79 -3.93
C MET A 254 -5.47 2.49 -4.11
N VAL A 255 -6.76 2.42 -3.71
CA VAL A 255 -7.64 1.28 -4.00
C VAL A 255 -7.70 0.99 -5.50
N GLY A 256 -7.89 2.03 -6.32
CA GLY A 256 -7.86 1.90 -7.77
C GLY A 256 -6.51 1.39 -8.29
N ALA A 257 -5.41 1.92 -7.78
CA ALA A 257 -4.06 1.48 -8.15
C ALA A 257 -3.80 0.01 -7.79
N VAL A 258 -4.23 -0.42 -6.60
CA VAL A 258 -4.12 -1.82 -6.14
C VAL A 258 -4.92 -2.77 -7.04
N LEU A 259 -6.15 -2.42 -7.39
CA LEU A 259 -6.98 -3.22 -8.29
C LEU A 259 -6.35 -3.38 -9.68
N GLN A 260 -5.82 -2.29 -10.25
CA GLN A 260 -5.18 -2.33 -11.57
C GLN A 260 -3.87 -3.11 -11.54
N ALA A 261 -3.03 -2.90 -10.53
CA ALA A 261 -1.78 -3.64 -10.37
C ALA A 261 -2.02 -5.15 -10.21
N ALA A 262 -3.09 -5.52 -9.46
CA ALA A 262 -3.48 -6.91 -9.32
C ALA A 262 -3.96 -7.52 -10.64
N GLN A 263 -4.73 -6.78 -11.45
CA GLN A 263 -5.14 -7.21 -12.78
C GLN A 263 -3.93 -7.46 -13.69
N GLU A 264 -2.92 -6.58 -13.63
CA GLU A 264 -1.69 -6.68 -14.42
C GLU A 264 -0.66 -7.68 -13.85
N ARG A 265 -1.02 -8.42 -12.78
CA ARG A 265 -0.13 -9.37 -12.10
C ARG A 265 1.17 -8.74 -11.60
N ARG A 266 1.13 -7.48 -11.16
CA ARG A 266 2.27 -6.84 -10.50
C ARG A 266 2.37 -7.31 -9.04
N VAL A 267 3.59 -7.38 -8.51
CA VAL A 267 3.83 -7.55 -7.08
C VAL A 267 3.47 -6.25 -6.37
N ILE A 268 2.52 -6.30 -5.44
CA ILE A 268 2.04 -5.14 -4.68
C ILE A 268 2.66 -5.17 -3.29
N VAL A 269 3.45 -4.16 -2.95
CA VAL A 269 4.11 -4.06 -1.65
C VAL A 269 3.39 -3.01 -0.81
N ALA A 270 2.59 -3.48 0.16
CA ALA A 270 1.90 -2.61 1.10
C ALA A 270 2.86 -2.18 2.22
N ASP A 271 2.92 -0.88 2.50
CA ASP A 271 3.79 -0.29 3.52
C ASP A 271 3.29 -0.61 4.93
N GLY A 272 2.43 0.24 5.47
CA GLY A 272 1.94 0.18 6.84
C GLY A 272 0.41 0.20 6.94
N PHE A 273 -0.11 0.82 8.01
CA PHE A 273 -1.51 0.76 8.39
C PHE A 273 -2.46 1.34 7.31
N ILE A 274 -2.14 2.52 6.77
CA ILE A 274 -3.03 3.22 5.82
C ILE A 274 -3.02 2.50 4.45
N THR A 275 -1.87 2.10 3.96
CA THR A 275 -1.77 1.37 2.68
C THR A 275 -2.44 0.00 2.78
N THR A 276 -2.34 -0.67 3.94
CA THR A 276 -3.05 -1.92 4.21
C THR A 276 -4.55 -1.71 4.28
N ALA A 277 -5.05 -0.54 4.76
CA ALA A 277 -6.48 -0.21 4.71
C ALA A 277 -6.99 -0.07 3.27
N ALA A 278 -6.20 0.48 2.35
CA ALA A 278 -6.54 0.49 0.94
C ALA A 278 -6.60 -0.93 0.35
N VAL A 279 -5.64 -1.80 0.71
CA VAL A 279 -5.67 -3.23 0.32
C VAL A 279 -6.90 -3.93 0.90
N LEU A 280 -7.29 -3.64 2.15
CA LEU A 280 -8.51 -4.17 2.77
C LEU A 280 -9.74 -3.81 1.95
N VAL A 281 -9.93 -2.54 1.59
CA VAL A 281 -11.06 -2.12 0.74
C VAL A 281 -11.02 -2.82 -0.61
N ALA A 282 -9.86 -2.85 -1.28
CA ALA A 282 -9.68 -3.53 -2.56
C ALA A 282 -10.04 -5.02 -2.48
N SER A 283 -9.69 -5.70 -1.38
CA SER A 283 -9.98 -7.11 -1.16
C SER A 283 -11.48 -7.37 -0.94
N ARG A 284 -12.22 -6.42 -0.36
CA ARG A 284 -13.68 -6.51 -0.23
C ARG A 284 -14.40 -6.34 -1.58
N LEU A 285 -13.76 -5.63 -2.52
CA LEU A 285 -14.26 -5.49 -3.90
C LEU A 285 -13.84 -6.66 -4.79
N ARG A 286 -12.62 -7.15 -4.64
CA ARG A 286 -12.03 -8.26 -5.40
C ARG A 286 -11.07 -9.07 -4.50
N PRO A 287 -11.49 -10.17 -3.88
CA PRO A 287 -10.67 -10.96 -2.95
C PRO A 287 -9.32 -11.43 -3.53
N ALA A 288 -9.27 -11.75 -4.82
CA ALA A 288 -8.06 -12.19 -5.50
C ALA A 288 -6.91 -11.16 -5.49
N VAL A 289 -7.15 -9.90 -5.11
CA VAL A 289 -6.10 -8.88 -4.88
C VAL A 289 -5.06 -9.39 -3.88
N LEU A 290 -5.50 -10.05 -2.80
CA LEU A 290 -4.62 -10.50 -1.72
C LEU A 290 -3.52 -11.46 -2.20
N GLU A 291 -3.77 -12.18 -3.28
CA GLU A 291 -2.81 -13.11 -3.86
C GLU A 291 -1.55 -12.40 -4.40
N ARG A 292 -1.62 -11.09 -4.70
CA ARG A 292 -0.52 -10.27 -5.25
C ARG A 292 0.16 -9.39 -4.21
N CYS A 293 -0.37 -9.36 -2.97
CA CYS A 293 0.13 -8.45 -1.95
C CYS A 293 1.27 -9.06 -1.14
N VAL A 294 2.30 -8.26 -0.89
CA VAL A 294 3.38 -8.48 0.06
C VAL A 294 3.29 -7.37 1.09
N TYR A 295 3.31 -7.71 2.37
CA TYR A 295 3.21 -6.74 3.45
C TYR A 295 4.62 -6.44 3.98
N ALA A 296 5.06 -5.20 3.83
CA ALA A 296 6.45 -4.81 4.07
C ALA A 296 6.84 -4.92 5.54
N HIS A 297 6.03 -4.37 6.43
CA HIS A 297 6.36 -4.38 7.84
C HIS A 297 5.11 -4.38 8.73
N ARG A 298 5.29 -4.79 9.98
CA ARG A 298 4.33 -4.51 11.05
C ARG A 298 4.52 -3.08 11.52
N SER A 299 3.56 -2.21 11.24
CA SER A 299 3.58 -0.85 11.75
C SER A 299 3.31 -0.82 13.25
N GLY A 300 3.92 0.16 13.94
CA GLY A 300 3.64 0.48 15.34
C GLY A 300 2.23 1.05 15.58
N GLU A 301 1.42 1.27 14.55
CA GLU A 301 0.02 1.68 14.68
C GLU A 301 -0.84 0.54 15.22
N ARG A 302 -1.66 0.85 16.24
CA ARG A 302 -2.41 -0.13 17.02
C ARG A 302 -3.32 -1.02 16.18
N GLY A 303 -4.02 -0.44 15.20
CA GLY A 303 -4.95 -1.15 14.33
C GLY A 303 -4.28 -2.06 13.28
N HIS A 304 -2.98 -1.85 12.98
CA HIS A 304 -2.35 -2.56 11.88
C HIS A 304 -2.24 -4.07 12.12
N ASN A 305 -1.90 -4.48 13.34
CA ASN A 305 -1.81 -5.91 13.66
C ASN A 305 -3.15 -6.63 13.48
N LEU A 306 -4.25 -6.02 13.92
CA LEU A 306 -5.59 -6.56 13.70
C LEU A 306 -5.94 -6.65 12.22
N MET A 307 -5.59 -5.61 11.44
CA MET A 307 -5.83 -5.61 10.00
C MET A 307 -5.04 -6.70 9.27
N LEU A 308 -3.77 -6.91 9.65
CA LEU A 308 -2.96 -8.01 9.11
C LEU A 308 -3.58 -9.37 9.43
N LEU A 309 -4.08 -9.58 10.65
CA LEU A 309 -4.78 -10.83 11.05
C LEU A 309 -6.05 -11.04 10.21
N GLU A 310 -6.87 -10.00 10.03
CA GLU A 310 -8.08 -10.05 9.19
C GLU A 310 -7.80 -10.40 7.73
N LEU A 311 -6.65 -10.00 7.22
CA LEU A 311 -6.21 -10.29 5.85
C LEU A 311 -5.44 -11.62 5.73
N GLY A 312 -5.19 -12.33 6.83
CA GLY A 312 -4.30 -13.50 6.84
C GLY A 312 -2.88 -13.16 6.39
N ALA A 313 -2.42 -11.95 6.69
CA ALA A 313 -1.19 -11.37 6.17
C ALA A 313 -0.03 -11.52 7.14
N GLN A 314 1.14 -11.90 6.62
CA GLN A 314 2.39 -11.96 7.38
C GLN A 314 3.33 -10.86 6.88
N PRO A 315 3.73 -9.90 7.74
CA PRO A 315 4.69 -8.86 7.38
C PRO A 315 6.12 -9.39 7.34
N LEU A 316 6.94 -8.79 6.45
CA LEU A 316 8.36 -9.18 6.30
C LEU A 316 9.22 -8.66 7.46
N LEU A 317 8.96 -7.44 7.93
CA LEU A 317 9.75 -6.76 8.96
C LEU A 317 8.90 -6.41 10.20
N ASP A 318 9.53 -6.40 11.36
CA ASP A 318 8.97 -5.89 12.62
C ASP A 318 10.03 -4.98 13.30
N TRP A 319 10.18 -3.75 12.78
CA TRP A 319 11.17 -2.77 13.23
C TRP A 319 10.52 -1.57 13.94
N GLN A 320 9.28 -1.69 14.35
CA GLN A 320 8.51 -0.66 15.05
C GLN A 320 8.38 0.66 14.25
N LEU A 321 8.49 0.59 12.93
CA LEU A 321 8.29 1.74 12.05
C LEU A 321 6.83 2.21 12.13
N ARG A 322 6.62 3.54 12.14
CA ARG A 322 5.29 4.15 12.15
C ARG A 322 5.27 5.50 11.40
N LEU A 323 6.20 5.70 10.48
CA LEU A 323 6.30 6.94 9.72
C LEU A 323 5.25 7.03 8.61
N GLY A 324 4.98 5.91 7.90
CA GLY A 324 4.23 5.91 6.65
C GLY A 324 5.11 6.30 5.47
N GLU A 325 4.53 6.99 4.51
CA GLU A 325 5.17 7.54 3.30
C GLU A 325 5.68 6.46 2.32
N GLY A 326 5.50 5.17 2.60
CA GLY A 326 6.12 4.07 1.88
C GLY A 326 7.50 3.70 2.40
N SER A 327 7.92 4.26 3.56
CA SER A 327 9.25 4.04 4.13
C SER A 327 9.52 2.59 4.49
N GLY A 328 8.53 1.87 5.04
CA GLY A 328 8.65 0.44 5.33
C GLY A 328 8.71 -0.40 4.07
N ALA A 329 7.92 -0.07 3.05
CA ALA A 329 7.96 -0.74 1.76
C ALA A 329 9.33 -0.59 1.08
N ALA A 330 9.89 0.62 1.08
CA ALA A 330 11.24 0.87 0.55
C ALA A 330 12.32 0.15 1.36
N THR A 331 12.18 0.08 2.70
CA THR A 331 13.11 -0.65 3.58
C THR A 331 13.06 -2.16 3.35
N ALA A 332 11.87 -2.74 3.11
CA ALA A 332 11.70 -4.17 2.85
C ALA A 332 12.10 -4.56 1.41
N TRP A 333 12.13 -3.61 0.48
CA TRP A 333 12.35 -3.87 -0.93
C TRP A 333 13.54 -4.79 -1.25
N PRO A 334 14.75 -4.62 -0.67
CA PRO A 334 15.89 -5.47 -0.99
C PRO A 334 15.68 -6.96 -0.76
N LEU A 335 14.74 -7.34 0.11
CA LEU A 335 14.41 -8.74 0.38
C LEU A 335 13.71 -9.40 -0.81
N LEU A 336 12.94 -8.63 -1.60
CA LEU A 336 12.16 -9.17 -2.72
C LEU A 336 13.08 -9.64 -3.87
N PRO A 337 13.98 -8.82 -4.43
CA PRO A 337 14.91 -9.27 -5.46
C PRO A 337 15.89 -10.33 -4.93
N ALA A 338 16.29 -10.28 -3.64
CA ALA A 338 17.10 -11.32 -3.02
C ALA A 338 16.39 -12.68 -3.00
N ALA A 339 15.10 -12.73 -2.65
CA ALA A 339 14.29 -13.94 -2.70
C ALA A 339 14.20 -14.50 -4.14
N CYS A 340 13.98 -13.63 -5.13
CA CYS A 340 13.99 -14.01 -6.53
C CYS A 340 15.34 -14.58 -6.98
N ALA A 341 16.44 -13.96 -6.58
CA ALA A 341 17.79 -14.40 -6.92
C ALA A 341 18.11 -15.79 -6.32
N ILE A 342 17.69 -16.05 -5.08
CA ILE A 342 17.83 -17.39 -4.45
C ILE A 342 17.12 -18.45 -5.28
N LEU A 343 15.88 -18.21 -5.70
CA LEU A 343 15.15 -19.18 -6.54
C LEU A 343 15.85 -19.40 -7.88
N ARG A 344 16.33 -18.34 -8.55
CA ARG A 344 16.96 -18.44 -9.87
C ARG A 344 18.37 -19.02 -9.84
N GLU A 345 19.20 -18.58 -8.89
CA GLU A 345 20.67 -18.64 -8.99
C GLU A 345 21.31 -19.60 -7.99
N MET A 346 20.65 -19.86 -6.84
CA MET A 346 21.19 -20.81 -5.86
C MET A 346 21.27 -22.20 -6.45
N ALA A 347 22.43 -22.87 -6.33
CA ALA A 347 22.64 -24.20 -6.84
C ALA A 347 21.73 -25.25 -6.16
N SER A 348 21.35 -26.28 -6.89
CA SER A 348 20.71 -27.46 -6.31
C SER A 348 21.78 -28.45 -5.81
N PHE A 349 21.40 -29.39 -4.92
CA PHE A 349 22.28 -30.45 -4.51
C PHE A 349 22.89 -31.20 -5.70
N ASN A 350 22.07 -31.52 -6.71
CA ASN A 350 22.53 -32.19 -7.92
C ASN A 350 23.52 -31.35 -8.73
N SER A 351 23.23 -30.06 -8.96
CA SER A 351 24.08 -29.18 -9.77
C SER A 351 25.40 -28.82 -9.09
N ALA A 352 25.44 -28.81 -7.77
CA ALA A 352 26.65 -28.50 -6.97
C ALA A 352 27.47 -29.76 -6.60
N GLY A 353 26.96 -30.96 -6.85
CA GLY A 353 27.59 -32.22 -6.42
C GLY A 353 27.69 -32.38 -4.90
N VAL A 354 26.79 -31.70 -4.16
CA VAL A 354 26.74 -31.75 -2.69
C VAL A 354 25.88 -32.96 -2.27
N ALA A 355 26.39 -33.76 -1.31
CA ALA A 355 25.64 -34.87 -0.78
C ALA A 355 24.35 -34.42 -0.10
N THR A 356 23.27 -35.15 -0.33
CA THR A 356 22.00 -34.99 0.36
C THR A 356 22.06 -35.60 1.76
N LYS A 357 21.09 -35.24 2.61
CA LYS A 357 20.94 -35.83 3.95
C LYS A 357 20.86 -37.36 3.84
N CYS A 358 21.62 -38.05 4.69
CA CYS A 358 21.46 -39.49 4.87
C CYS A 358 20.14 -39.75 5.60
N ASP A 359 19.34 -40.71 5.13
CA ASP A 359 18.11 -41.18 5.80
C ASP A 359 18.44 -41.90 7.11
#